data_a87ffcb486fc625f2cdd7d01bec4d6cb
#
_entry.id   a87ffcb486fc625f2cdd7d01bec4d6cb
#
_cell.length_a   1.000
_cell.length_b   1.000
_cell.length_c   1.000
_cell.angle_alpha   90.00
_cell.angle_beta   90.00
_cell.angle_gamma   90.00
#
_symmetry.space_group_name_H-M   'P 1'
#
loop_
_entity.id
_entity.type
_entity.pdbx_description
1 polymer ?
#
loop_
_entity_poly.entity_id
_entity_poly.type
_entity_poly.pdbx_seq_one_letter_code
_entity_poly.pdbx_strand_id
1 'polypeptide(L)'
;NISQTVRLAILWGLLNATRASETVSAKYSDIIEHEHLPNGKVWLVEISKGGKGERLHLVPLSKQAETLLSYIKQHASKEYLFPSTLSKARNEKHINSQTPNEVIKTMDGGKYKGTMTNHGIRSIFSSYCNDNRLELGLDKEVIEICLSHLNSDEIRNAYNRAEYLPYRLKTFQEWANYVEKCANGL
;
A
#
# COMPACT_ATOMS: atom_id res chain seq x y z
N ASN A 1 10.26 11.87 -18.55
CA ASN A 1 10.96 11.67 -17.29
C ASN A 1 9.93 11.62 -16.15
N ILE A 2 9.81 10.48 -15.48
CA ILE A 2 8.86 10.28 -14.36
C ILE A 2 9.45 10.92 -13.11
N SER A 3 8.68 11.75 -12.40
CA SER A 3 9.17 12.38 -11.16
C SER A 3 9.46 11.32 -10.09
N GLN A 4 10.46 11.59 -9.26
CA GLN A 4 10.84 10.69 -8.16
C GLN A 4 9.67 10.44 -7.20
N THR A 5 8.91 11.47 -6.83
CA THR A 5 7.75 11.36 -5.96
C THR A 5 6.72 10.37 -6.49
N VAL A 6 6.43 10.38 -7.80
CA VAL A 6 5.47 9.45 -8.41
C VAL A 6 6.01 8.02 -8.43
N ARG A 7 7.30 7.84 -8.71
CA ARG A 7 7.94 6.51 -8.64
C ARG A 7 7.83 5.91 -7.24
N LEU A 8 8.15 6.72 -6.22
CA LEU A 8 8.07 6.30 -4.81
C LEU A 8 6.63 5.99 -4.40
N ALA A 9 5.64 6.75 -4.88
CA ALA A 9 4.23 6.48 -4.63
C ALA A 9 3.79 5.14 -5.27
N ILE A 10 4.21 4.86 -6.50
CA ILE A 10 3.90 3.57 -7.17
C ILE A 10 4.52 2.41 -6.37
N LEU A 11 5.79 2.51 -5.97
CA LEU A 11 6.47 1.49 -5.17
C LEU A 11 5.81 1.29 -3.79
N TRP A 12 5.40 2.39 -3.14
CA TRP A 12 4.68 2.32 -1.87
C TRP A 12 3.34 1.60 -2.02
N GLY A 13 2.55 1.97 -3.03
CA GLY A 13 1.28 1.30 -3.33
C GLY A 13 1.46 -0.17 -3.72
N LEU A 14 2.54 -0.52 -4.43
CA LEU A 14 2.90 -1.89 -4.79
C LEU A 14 3.22 -2.73 -3.56
N LEU A 15 4.12 -2.27 -2.68
CA LEU A 15 4.53 -3.01 -1.49
C LEU A 15 3.40 -3.20 -0.47
N ASN A 16 2.50 -2.23 -0.35
CA ASN A 16 1.42 -2.22 0.62
C ASN A 16 0.05 -2.60 0.04
N ALA A 17 -0.04 -2.92 -1.25
CA ALA A 17 -1.26 -3.32 -1.96
C ALA A 17 -2.45 -2.39 -1.70
N THR A 18 -2.24 -1.07 -1.59
CA THR A 18 -3.25 -0.06 -1.29
C THR A 18 -3.82 0.60 -2.53
N ARG A 19 -4.99 1.25 -2.40
CA ARG A 19 -5.59 2.01 -3.50
C ARG A 19 -4.79 3.27 -3.78
N ALA A 20 -4.84 3.77 -5.02
CA ALA A 20 -4.12 4.98 -5.42
C ALA A 20 -4.44 6.20 -4.53
N SER A 21 -5.71 6.39 -4.17
CA SER A 21 -6.14 7.47 -3.27
C SER A 21 -5.55 7.33 -1.86
N GLU A 22 -5.54 6.12 -1.32
CA GLU A 22 -4.95 5.79 -0.02
C GLU A 22 -3.43 6.03 -0.05
N THR A 23 -2.78 5.55 -1.11
CA THR A 23 -1.33 5.71 -1.31
C THR A 23 -0.91 7.18 -1.31
N VAL A 24 -1.53 8.01 -2.15
CA VAL A 24 -1.06 9.38 -2.35
C VAL A 24 -1.35 10.30 -1.16
N SER A 25 -2.37 10.00 -0.36
CA SER A 25 -2.71 10.76 0.84
C SER A 25 -1.94 10.36 2.10
N ALA A 26 -1.04 9.38 2.01
CA ALA A 26 -0.26 8.89 3.15
C ALA A 26 0.56 9.99 3.81
N LYS A 27 0.50 10.05 5.15
CA LYS A 27 1.24 11.01 5.98
C LYS A 27 2.21 10.29 6.90
N TYR A 28 3.24 11.00 7.33
CA TYR A 28 4.17 10.47 8.35
C TYR A 28 3.50 10.25 9.70
N SER A 29 2.51 11.07 10.06
CA SER A 29 1.72 10.95 11.28
C SER A 29 0.91 9.67 11.36
N ASP A 30 0.58 9.08 10.20
CA ASP A 30 -0.25 7.87 10.11
C ASP A 30 0.58 6.59 10.27
N ILE A 31 1.91 6.73 10.43
CA ILE A 31 2.81 5.58 10.60
C ILE A 31 3.25 5.52 12.05
N ILE A 32 2.77 4.50 12.74
CA ILE A 32 2.94 4.33 14.18
C ILE A 32 3.62 3.00 14.53
N GLU A 33 4.14 2.90 15.74
CA GLU A 33 4.42 1.62 16.40
C GLU A 33 3.13 1.07 17.00
N HIS A 34 2.98 -0.25 17.04
CA HIS A 34 1.76 -0.88 17.52
C HIS A 34 2.08 -2.00 18.51
N GLU A 35 1.38 -2.05 19.65
CA GLU A 35 1.63 -3.00 20.75
C GLU A 35 1.58 -4.47 20.33
N HIS A 36 0.71 -4.83 19.37
CA HIS A 36 0.61 -6.19 18.82
C HIS A 36 1.63 -6.48 17.71
N LEU A 37 2.54 -5.56 17.43
CA LEU A 37 3.62 -5.72 16.46
C LEU A 37 4.94 -5.13 17.02
N PRO A 38 5.52 -5.74 18.07
CA PRO A 38 6.74 -5.25 18.67
C PRO A 38 7.86 -5.07 17.63
N ASN A 39 8.50 -3.89 17.64
CA ASN A 39 9.54 -3.47 16.70
C ASN A 39 9.10 -3.33 15.23
N GLY A 40 7.80 -3.41 14.93
CA GLY A 40 7.24 -3.19 13.60
C GLY A 40 6.47 -1.89 13.51
N LYS A 41 6.35 -1.35 12.29
CA LYS A 41 5.54 -0.17 12.00
C LYS A 41 4.24 -0.56 11.32
N VAL A 42 3.19 0.19 11.66
CA VAL A 42 1.87 0.05 11.07
C VAL A 42 1.47 1.38 10.46
N TRP A 43 1.07 1.35 9.19
CA TRP A 43 0.44 2.49 8.55
C TRP A 43 -1.08 2.45 8.74
N LEU A 44 -1.61 3.52 9.30
CA LEU A 44 -3.04 3.73 9.51
C LEU A 44 -3.64 4.33 8.25
N VAL A 45 -4.47 3.58 7.54
CA VAL A 45 -5.11 4.01 6.31
C VAL A 45 -6.58 4.33 6.58
N GLU A 46 -6.97 5.58 6.38
CA GLU A 46 -8.37 5.98 6.44
C GLU A 46 -9.09 5.52 5.17
N ILE A 47 -10.14 4.71 5.35
CA ILE A 47 -10.98 4.24 4.25
C ILE A 47 -12.33 4.89 4.34
N SER A 48 -12.63 5.75 3.37
CA SER A 48 -13.96 6.28 3.13
C SER A 48 -14.62 5.54 1.98
N LYS A 49 -15.70 4.83 2.22
CA LYS A 49 -16.46 4.12 1.19
C LYS A 49 -17.91 4.58 1.20
N GLY A 50 -18.29 5.43 0.22
CA GLY A 50 -19.69 5.71 -0.12
C GLY A 50 -20.55 6.28 1.03
N GLY A 51 -20.01 7.18 1.85
CA GLY A 51 -20.79 7.85 2.91
C GLY A 51 -21.11 7.00 4.14
N LYS A 52 -20.61 5.77 4.21
CA LYS A 52 -20.68 4.91 5.39
C LYS A 52 -19.40 5.07 6.20
N GLY A 53 -19.37 5.96 7.19
CA GLY A 53 -18.35 6.15 8.22
C GLY A 53 -16.88 5.95 7.78
N GLU A 54 -16.00 6.73 8.38
CA GLU A 54 -14.55 6.55 8.25
C GLU A 54 -14.14 5.26 8.98
N ARG A 55 -13.39 4.41 8.29
CA ARG A 55 -12.84 3.18 8.85
C ARG A 55 -11.33 3.17 8.74
N LEU A 56 -10.68 2.83 9.83
CA LEU A 56 -9.25 2.67 9.88
C LEU A 56 -8.83 1.27 9.44
N HIS A 57 -7.92 1.19 8.47
CA HIS A 57 -7.29 -0.03 8.00
C HIS A 57 -5.81 -0.02 8.39
N LEU A 58 -5.39 -1.02 9.13
CA LEU A 58 -4.05 -1.18 9.65
C LEU A 58 -3.20 -1.93 8.61
N VAL A 59 -2.13 -1.35 8.11
CA VAL A 59 -1.20 -1.96 7.15
C VAL A 59 0.18 -2.12 7.82
N PRO A 60 0.53 -3.32 8.31
CA PRO A 60 1.85 -3.56 8.85
C PRO A 60 2.90 -3.51 7.74
N LEU A 61 4.00 -2.78 7.99
CA LEU A 61 5.02 -2.54 6.99
C LEU A 61 6.02 -3.69 6.92
N SER A 62 6.25 -4.24 5.71
CA SER A 62 7.35 -5.16 5.44
C SER A 62 8.70 -4.45 5.57
N LYS A 63 9.80 -5.21 5.68
CA LYS A 63 11.17 -4.66 5.73
C LYS A 63 11.47 -3.76 4.53
N GLN A 64 11.04 -4.15 3.33
CA GLN A 64 11.20 -3.36 2.11
C GLN A 64 10.39 -2.06 2.16
N ALA A 65 9.16 -2.10 2.71
CA ALA A 65 8.35 -0.90 2.89
C ALA A 65 8.96 0.06 3.93
N GLU A 66 9.53 -0.45 5.02
CA GLU A 66 10.26 0.37 6.01
C GLU A 66 11.53 0.99 5.43
N THR A 67 12.27 0.24 4.60
CA THR A 67 13.44 0.75 3.87
C THR A 67 13.03 1.87 2.92
N LEU A 68 11.96 1.65 2.14
CA LEU A 68 11.40 2.67 1.26
C LEU A 68 10.93 3.91 2.03
N LEU A 69 10.25 3.73 3.18
CA LEU A 69 9.86 4.84 4.06
C LEU A 69 11.06 5.66 4.52
N SER A 70 12.13 5.00 4.92
CA SER A 70 13.36 5.67 5.36
C SER A 70 13.98 6.51 4.25
N TYR A 71 13.96 5.99 3.01
CA TYR A 71 14.40 6.73 1.83
C TYR A 71 13.48 7.92 1.55
N ILE A 72 12.16 7.75 1.60
CA ILE A 72 11.19 8.83 1.38
C ILE A 72 11.40 9.96 2.40
N LYS A 73 11.63 9.63 3.68
CA LYS A 73 11.88 10.63 4.74
C LYS A 73 13.06 11.56 4.45
N GLN A 74 14.06 11.08 3.74
CA GLN A 74 15.24 11.90 3.38
C GLN A 74 14.95 12.89 2.25
N HIS A 75 13.87 12.68 1.46
CA HIS A 75 13.63 13.40 0.20
C HIS A 75 12.28 14.11 0.14
N ALA A 76 11.42 13.97 1.14
CA ALA A 76 10.06 14.48 1.11
C ALA A 76 9.78 15.55 2.18
N SER A 77 8.61 16.19 2.03
CA SER A 77 8.12 17.23 2.93
C SER A 77 7.77 16.70 4.33
N LYS A 78 7.45 17.63 5.24
CA LYS A 78 7.22 17.31 6.65
C LYS A 78 5.87 16.64 6.96
N GLU A 79 4.88 16.65 6.06
CA GLU A 79 3.53 16.14 6.33
C GLU A 79 3.21 14.89 5.50
N TYR A 80 3.22 14.99 4.16
CA TYR A 80 2.85 13.92 3.24
C TYR A 80 4.08 13.16 2.73
N LEU A 81 3.94 11.84 2.55
CA LEU A 81 4.98 11.03 1.91
C LEU A 81 5.18 11.44 0.45
N PHE A 82 4.11 11.85 -0.23
CA PHE A 82 4.10 12.15 -1.67
C PHE A 82 3.53 13.55 -1.93
N PRO A 83 4.28 14.62 -1.56
CA PRO A 83 3.80 15.98 -1.69
C PRO A 83 3.65 16.39 -3.16
N SER A 84 2.66 17.25 -3.44
CA SER A 84 2.49 17.85 -4.76
C SER A 84 3.48 19.00 -4.97
N THR A 85 4.18 19.01 -6.09
CA THR A 85 4.98 20.16 -6.52
C THR A 85 4.11 21.31 -7.02
N LEU A 86 2.83 21.03 -7.33
CA LEU A 86 1.83 21.99 -7.82
C LEU A 86 0.96 22.59 -6.71
N SER A 87 1.26 22.29 -5.45
CA SER A 87 0.45 22.65 -4.27
C SER A 87 0.10 24.14 -4.21
N LYS A 88 1.06 25.03 -4.57
CA LYS A 88 0.83 26.50 -4.57
C LYS A 88 -0.16 26.96 -5.63
N ALA A 89 -0.21 26.29 -6.79
CA ALA A 89 -1.07 26.68 -7.90
C ALA A 89 -2.48 26.09 -7.83
N ARG A 90 -2.64 24.90 -7.20
CA ARG A 90 -3.88 24.12 -7.20
C ARG A 90 -4.41 23.77 -5.80
N ASN A 91 -3.79 24.27 -4.74
CA ASN A 91 -4.08 23.90 -3.34
C ASN A 91 -4.02 22.39 -3.08
N GLU A 92 -3.23 21.65 -3.87
CA GLU A 92 -3.05 20.20 -3.70
C GLU A 92 -1.93 19.96 -2.68
N LYS A 93 -2.24 19.24 -1.62
CA LYS A 93 -1.27 18.90 -0.56
C LYS A 93 -0.36 17.75 -0.96
N HIS A 94 -0.90 16.78 -1.70
CA HIS A 94 -0.19 15.60 -2.23
C HIS A 94 -0.45 15.44 -3.73
N ILE A 95 0.28 14.54 -4.40
CA ILE A 95 0.06 14.25 -5.83
C ILE A 95 -1.36 13.72 -6.07
N ASN A 96 -1.89 13.96 -7.27
CA ASN A 96 -3.22 13.48 -7.64
C ASN A 96 -3.24 11.96 -7.74
N SER A 97 -4.32 11.32 -7.26
CA SER A 97 -4.48 9.86 -7.25
C SER A 97 -4.53 9.21 -8.64
N GLN A 98 -4.80 9.98 -9.69
CA GLN A 98 -4.73 9.48 -11.07
C GLN A 98 -3.30 9.47 -11.63
N THR A 99 -2.39 10.26 -11.05
CA THR A 99 -1.01 10.38 -11.54
C THR A 99 -0.27 9.03 -11.62
N PRO A 100 -0.35 8.11 -10.62
CA PRO A 100 0.23 6.78 -10.75
C PRO A 100 -0.30 5.99 -11.95
N ASN A 101 -1.59 6.06 -12.23
CA ASN A 101 -2.19 5.38 -13.38
C ASN A 101 -1.69 5.94 -14.72
N GLU A 102 -1.60 7.26 -14.85
CA GLU A 102 -1.09 7.89 -16.08
C GLU A 102 0.37 7.51 -16.33
N VAL A 103 1.18 7.43 -15.26
CA VAL A 103 2.56 6.98 -15.38
C VAL A 103 2.62 5.50 -15.82
N ILE A 104 1.87 4.61 -15.21
CA ILE A 104 1.81 3.18 -15.59
C ILE A 104 1.43 3.03 -17.06
N LYS A 105 0.43 3.79 -17.56
CA LYS A 105 0.02 3.77 -18.97
C LYS A 105 1.12 4.19 -19.94
N THR A 106 2.01 5.09 -19.54
CA THR A 106 3.06 5.66 -20.41
C THR A 106 4.43 5.01 -20.21
N MET A 107 4.61 4.19 -19.19
CA MET A 107 5.86 3.48 -18.92
C MET A 107 6.24 2.57 -20.09
N ASP A 108 7.54 2.44 -20.32
CA ASP A 108 8.11 1.54 -21.32
C ASP A 108 7.45 1.68 -22.70
N GLY A 109 7.33 2.95 -23.17
CA GLY A 109 6.72 3.25 -24.46
C GLY A 109 5.22 2.98 -24.54
N GLY A 110 4.53 2.86 -23.39
CA GLY A 110 3.09 2.60 -23.33
C GLY A 110 2.73 1.10 -23.33
N LYS A 111 3.70 0.22 -23.10
CA LYS A 111 3.53 -1.25 -23.03
C LYS A 111 2.38 -1.69 -22.12
N TYR A 112 2.16 -0.98 -21.02
CA TYR A 112 1.16 -1.33 -20.02
C TYR A 112 -0.19 -0.65 -20.23
N LYS A 113 -0.35 0.15 -21.30
CA LYS A 113 -1.62 0.83 -21.63
C LYS A 113 -2.73 -0.19 -21.91
N GLY A 114 -3.81 -0.12 -21.12
CA GLY A 114 -4.95 -1.02 -21.26
C GLY A 114 -4.78 -2.41 -20.62
N THR A 115 -3.57 -2.75 -20.17
CA THR A 115 -3.28 -4.06 -19.54
C THR A 115 -3.04 -3.97 -18.05
N MET A 116 -2.47 -2.86 -17.57
CA MET A 116 -2.15 -2.65 -16.16
C MET A 116 -2.68 -1.32 -15.64
N THR A 117 -3.17 -1.34 -14.42
CA THR A 117 -3.59 -0.15 -13.66
C THR A 117 -3.05 -0.22 -12.24
N ASN A 118 -3.05 0.91 -11.53
CA ASN A 118 -2.72 0.89 -10.11
C ASN A 118 -3.67 -0.02 -9.29
N HIS A 119 -4.94 -0.14 -9.71
CA HIS A 119 -5.87 -1.10 -9.09
C HIS A 119 -5.48 -2.56 -9.39
N GLY A 120 -4.94 -2.84 -10.57
CA GLY A 120 -4.45 -4.17 -10.97
C GLY A 120 -3.32 -4.69 -10.05
N ILE A 121 -2.55 -3.82 -9.42
CA ILE A 121 -1.53 -4.18 -8.41
C ILE A 121 -2.15 -5.01 -7.28
N ARG A 122 -3.33 -4.62 -6.80
CA ARG A 122 -4.04 -5.33 -5.73
C ARG A 122 -4.53 -6.71 -6.18
N SER A 123 -4.92 -6.84 -7.45
CA SER A 123 -5.28 -8.13 -8.03
C SER A 123 -4.07 -9.05 -8.14
N ILE A 124 -2.89 -8.52 -8.53
CA ILE A 124 -1.64 -9.29 -8.59
C ILE A 124 -1.24 -9.75 -7.19
N PHE A 125 -1.29 -8.88 -6.18
CA PHE A 125 -1.07 -9.24 -4.78
C PHE A 125 -2.00 -10.39 -4.35
N SER A 126 -3.30 -10.25 -4.61
CA SER A 126 -4.31 -11.27 -4.25
C SER A 126 -4.01 -12.60 -4.94
N SER A 127 -3.76 -12.60 -6.25
CA SER A 127 -3.45 -13.82 -7.00
C SER A 127 -2.18 -14.48 -6.47
N TYR A 128 -1.07 -13.74 -6.35
CA TYR A 128 0.18 -14.28 -5.85
C TYR A 128 0.03 -14.92 -4.46
N CYS A 129 -0.59 -14.20 -3.51
CA CYS A 129 -0.76 -14.70 -2.15
C CYS A 129 -1.68 -15.93 -2.10
N ASN A 130 -2.77 -15.97 -2.88
CA ASN A 130 -3.69 -17.10 -2.92
C ASN A 130 -3.08 -18.31 -3.62
N ASP A 131 -2.38 -18.13 -4.73
CA ASP A 131 -1.77 -19.22 -5.49
C ASP A 131 -0.66 -19.91 -4.71
N ASN A 132 0.11 -19.15 -3.94
CA ASN A 132 1.24 -19.66 -3.14
C ASN A 132 0.89 -19.87 -1.67
N ARG A 133 -0.36 -19.71 -1.26
CA ARG A 133 -0.76 -19.67 0.15
C ARG A 133 -0.38 -20.92 0.96
N LEU A 134 -0.45 -22.10 0.36
CA LEU A 134 -0.12 -23.36 1.03
C LEU A 134 1.38 -23.49 1.26
N GLU A 135 2.19 -23.14 0.25
CA GLU A 135 3.66 -23.17 0.33
C GLU A 135 4.18 -22.14 1.34
N LEU A 136 3.64 -20.93 1.31
CA LEU A 136 4.06 -19.82 2.18
C LEU A 136 3.39 -19.86 3.56
N GLY A 137 2.43 -20.76 3.79
CA GLY A 137 1.67 -20.84 5.03
C GLY A 137 0.87 -19.57 5.31
N LEU A 138 0.16 -19.03 4.28
CA LEU A 138 -0.69 -17.86 4.37
C LEU A 138 -2.16 -18.27 4.53
N ASP A 139 -2.89 -17.51 5.33
CA ASP A 139 -4.31 -17.71 5.55
C ASP A 139 -5.14 -16.89 4.56
N LYS A 140 -6.19 -17.50 3.97
CA LYS A 140 -7.04 -16.84 2.98
C LYS A 140 -7.79 -15.64 3.54
N GLU A 141 -8.29 -15.75 4.77
CA GLU A 141 -9.02 -14.66 5.44
C GLU A 141 -8.07 -13.48 5.69
N VAL A 142 -6.83 -13.76 6.11
CA VAL A 142 -5.79 -12.73 6.32
C VAL A 142 -5.46 -12.01 5.01
N ILE A 143 -5.38 -12.70 3.88
CA ILE A 143 -5.15 -12.09 2.56
C ILE A 143 -6.28 -11.09 2.24
N GLU A 144 -7.55 -11.47 2.45
CA GLU A 144 -8.69 -10.56 2.24
C GLU A 144 -8.68 -9.37 3.19
N ILE A 145 -8.27 -9.58 4.45
CA ILE A 145 -8.10 -8.49 5.43
C ILE A 145 -6.98 -7.54 4.96
N CYS A 146 -5.87 -8.03 4.44
CA CYS A 146 -4.79 -7.20 3.87
C CYS A 146 -5.30 -6.27 2.75
N LEU A 147 -6.26 -6.72 1.96
CA LEU A 147 -6.90 -5.94 0.91
C LEU A 147 -8.04 -5.04 1.41
N SER A 148 -8.31 -5.04 2.72
CA SER A 148 -9.47 -4.32 3.26
C SER A 148 -10.81 -4.75 2.63
N HIS A 149 -10.90 -6.01 2.18
CA HIS A 149 -12.14 -6.63 1.80
C HIS A 149 -12.86 -7.09 3.07
N LEU A 150 -14.07 -6.59 3.32
CA LEU A 150 -14.87 -6.97 4.47
C LEU A 150 -15.83 -8.08 4.10
N ASN A 151 -15.89 -9.10 4.95
CA ASN A 151 -17.08 -9.91 5.10
C ASN A 151 -18.12 -9.13 5.92
N SER A 152 -19.42 -9.43 5.71
CA SER A 152 -20.58 -8.71 6.20
C SER A 152 -20.73 -8.55 7.72
N ASP A 153 -19.87 -9.19 8.52
CA ASP A 153 -19.85 -9.08 9.98
C ASP A 153 -18.94 -7.95 10.46
N GLU A 154 -19.40 -6.70 10.29
CA GLU A 154 -18.66 -5.49 10.67
C GLU A 154 -18.29 -5.46 12.17
N ILE A 155 -19.06 -6.09 13.03
CA ILE A 155 -18.85 -6.13 14.50
C ILE A 155 -17.68 -7.07 14.85
N ARG A 156 -17.57 -8.21 14.18
CA ARG A 156 -16.47 -9.16 14.38
C ARG A 156 -15.13 -8.60 13.92
N ASN A 157 -15.15 -7.79 12.86
CA ASN A 157 -13.99 -7.14 12.29
C ASN A 157 -13.38 -6.02 13.17
N ALA A 158 -14.13 -5.40 14.06
CA ALA A 158 -13.60 -4.38 14.95
C ALA A 158 -12.67 -4.96 16.03
N TYR A 159 -13.02 -6.13 16.58
CA TYR A 159 -12.23 -6.83 17.59
C TYR A 159 -10.99 -7.53 17.00
N ASN A 160 -11.09 -8.10 15.78
CA ASN A 160 -10.03 -8.90 15.18
C ASN A 160 -8.94 -8.10 14.46
N ARG A 161 -9.03 -6.78 14.34
CA ARG A 161 -8.06 -5.98 13.56
C ARG A 161 -6.65 -6.00 14.11
N ALA A 162 -6.50 -5.98 15.42
CA ALA A 162 -5.20 -6.05 16.08
C ALA A 162 -4.67 -7.50 16.17
N GLU A 163 -5.57 -8.46 16.27
CA GLU A 163 -5.27 -9.87 16.48
C GLU A 163 -4.54 -10.52 15.29
N TYR A 164 -4.79 -10.03 14.05
CA TYR A 164 -4.17 -10.56 12.84
C TYR A 164 -2.91 -9.79 12.38
N LEU A 165 -2.44 -8.77 13.10
CA LEU A 165 -1.31 -7.96 12.65
C LEU A 165 -0.03 -8.77 12.35
N PRO A 166 0.40 -9.74 13.18
CA PRO A 166 1.57 -10.56 12.86
C PRO A 166 1.38 -11.41 11.59
N TYR A 167 0.19 -11.96 11.37
CA TYR A 167 -0.12 -12.76 10.17
C TYR A 167 -0.21 -11.88 8.91
N ARG A 168 -0.75 -10.68 9.05
CA ARG A 168 -0.77 -9.66 7.98
C ARG A 168 0.63 -9.20 7.65
N LEU A 169 1.50 -8.97 8.65
CA LEU A 169 2.91 -8.67 8.41
C LEU A 169 3.59 -9.79 7.63
N LYS A 170 3.35 -11.07 8.01
CA LYS A 170 3.87 -12.20 7.25
C LYS A 170 3.42 -12.14 5.79
N THR A 171 2.14 -11.91 5.54
CA THR A 171 1.58 -11.83 4.17
C THR A 171 2.23 -10.72 3.36
N PHE A 172 2.35 -9.49 3.92
CA PHE A 172 3.03 -8.38 3.25
C PHE A 172 4.53 -8.62 3.09
N GLN A 173 5.17 -9.33 4.01
CA GLN A 173 6.59 -9.66 3.90
C GLN A 173 6.86 -10.65 2.76
N GLU A 174 6.05 -11.72 2.63
CA GLU A 174 6.18 -12.66 1.52
C GLU A 174 5.92 -12.00 0.16
N TRP A 175 4.92 -11.12 0.09
CA TRP A 175 4.69 -10.31 -1.09
C TRP A 175 5.88 -9.40 -1.42
N ALA A 176 6.43 -8.69 -0.43
CA ALA A 176 7.55 -7.79 -0.63
C ALA A 176 8.83 -8.55 -1.06
N ASN A 177 9.07 -9.74 -0.51
CA ASN A 177 10.15 -10.64 -0.94
C ASN A 177 10.00 -11.03 -2.42
N TYR A 178 8.79 -11.36 -2.85
CA TYR A 178 8.51 -11.66 -4.25
C TYR A 178 8.74 -10.45 -5.17
N VAL A 179 8.25 -9.26 -4.78
CA VAL A 179 8.48 -8.02 -5.53
C VAL A 179 9.96 -7.72 -5.68
N GLU A 180 10.73 -7.85 -4.60
CA GLU A 180 12.18 -7.65 -4.61
C GLU A 180 12.90 -8.66 -5.51
N LYS A 181 12.51 -9.92 -5.45
CA LYS A 181 13.04 -10.97 -6.32
C LYS A 181 12.78 -10.64 -7.80
N CYS A 182 11.57 -10.22 -8.16
CA CYS A 182 11.24 -9.78 -9.51
C CYS A 182 12.08 -8.58 -9.96
N ALA A 183 12.34 -7.62 -9.07
CA ALA A 183 13.15 -6.43 -9.37
C ALA A 183 14.62 -6.78 -9.63
N ASN A 184 15.14 -7.81 -8.97
CA ASN A 184 16.53 -8.27 -9.11
C ASN A 184 16.75 -9.27 -10.28
N GLY A 185 15.69 -9.55 -11.05
CA GLY A 185 15.76 -10.40 -12.24
C GLY A 185 15.79 -11.88 -11.89
N LEU A 186 14.74 -12.34 -11.17
CA LEU A 186 14.45 -13.77 -10.86
C LEU A 186 15.65 -14.71 -10.84
#